data_3eb1d3466806b5995a37eb2c3253259a
#
_entry.id   3eb1d3466806b5995a37eb2c3253259a
#
_cell.length_a   1.000
_cell.length_b   1.000
_cell.length_c   1.000
_cell.angle_alpha   90.00
_cell.angle_beta   90.00
_cell.angle_gamma   90.00
#
_symmetry.space_group_name_H-M   'P 1'
#
loop_
_entity.id
_entity.type
_entity.pdbx_description
1 polymer ?
#
loop_
_entity_poly.entity_id
_entity_poly.type
_entity_poly.pdbx_seq_one_letter_code
_entity_poly.pdbx_strand_id
1 'polypeptide(L)'
;MDERKWIERILAGDTQSFSCLVAKYEKMAYTIAFRILENREEAEEAVQDAFVKMYRALSDFHFDSKFSTWFYRIVYRTALTALRQQRMFVSYEEAGPVDLSNDEVESATALLEREDRKEMIARTLKKLPADEALLLTLYYLEECSVEE
;
A
#
# COMPACT_ATOMS: atom_id res chain seq x y z
N MET A 1 23.82 4.02 -4.16
CA MET A 1 23.55 5.43 -4.50
C MET A 1 22.44 5.93 -3.59
N ASP A 2 22.55 7.15 -3.14
CA ASP A 2 21.56 7.78 -2.26
C ASP A 2 20.26 8.05 -3.03
N GLU A 3 19.13 7.78 -2.42
CA GLU A 3 17.79 8.02 -2.98
C GLU A 3 17.59 9.46 -3.43
N ARG A 4 18.11 10.39 -2.65
CA ARG A 4 18.05 11.80 -3.00
C ARG A 4 18.66 12.10 -4.37
N LYS A 5 19.78 11.47 -4.64
CA LYS A 5 20.45 11.62 -5.95
C LYS A 5 19.61 11.03 -7.08
N TRP A 6 18.96 9.90 -6.84
CA TRP A 6 18.05 9.33 -7.83
C TRP A 6 16.89 10.28 -8.12
N ILE A 7 16.29 10.83 -7.09
CA ILE A 7 15.17 11.76 -7.22
C ILE A 7 15.60 13.00 -8.00
N GLU A 8 16.74 13.60 -7.63
CA GLU A 8 17.28 14.76 -8.33
C GLU A 8 17.54 14.47 -9.82
N ARG A 9 18.07 13.29 -10.12
CA ARG A 9 18.31 12.86 -11.52
C ARG A 9 17.01 12.64 -12.28
N ILE A 10 16.04 12.04 -11.67
CA ILE A 10 14.72 11.81 -12.28
C ILE A 10 14.07 13.15 -12.63
N LEU A 11 14.13 14.11 -11.72
CA LEU A 11 13.61 15.46 -11.95
C LEU A 11 14.38 16.20 -13.05
N ALA A 12 15.63 15.84 -13.27
CA ALA A 12 16.45 16.36 -14.36
C ALA A 12 16.21 15.64 -15.70
N GLY A 13 15.36 14.59 -15.72
CA GLY A 13 15.01 13.86 -16.94
C GLY A 13 15.67 12.50 -17.13
N ASP A 14 16.40 12.01 -16.11
CA ASP A 14 17.05 10.70 -16.17
C ASP A 14 16.08 9.57 -15.81
N THR A 15 15.56 8.87 -16.81
CA THR A 15 14.62 7.77 -16.63
C THR A 15 15.25 6.50 -16.04
N GLN A 16 16.56 6.33 -16.17
CA GLN A 16 17.23 5.15 -15.59
C GLN A 16 17.24 5.19 -14.08
N SER A 17 17.37 6.36 -13.49
CA SER A 17 17.27 6.52 -12.03
C SER A 17 15.90 6.15 -11.51
N PHE A 18 14.86 6.37 -12.29
CA PHE A 18 13.51 5.91 -11.96
C PHE A 18 13.44 4.38 -11.84
N SER A 19 14.07 3.65 -12.74
CA SER A 19 14.14 2.20 -12.68
C SER A 19 14.81 1.70 -11.39
N CYS A 20 15.80 2.43 -10.90
CA CYS A 20 16.45 2.11 -9.62
C CYS A 20 15.50 2.27 -8.44
N LEU A 21 14.67 3.31 -8.44
CA LEU A 21 13.63 3.47 -7.41
C LEU A 21 12.59 2.35 -7.48
N VAL A 22 12.14 2.01 -8.68
CA VAL A 22 11.18 0.92 -8.86
C VAL A 22 11.75 -0.39 -8.33
N ALA A 23 12.97 -0.74 -8.71
CA ALA A 23 13.61 -1.98 -8.26
C ALA A 23 13.74 -2.04 -6.73
N LYS A 24 14.00 -0.91 -6.09
CA LYS A 24 14.15 -0.84 -4.65
C LYS A 24 12.82 -1.03 -3.91
N TYR A 25 11.74 -0.47 -4.42
CA TYR A 25 10.47 -0.36 -3.68
C TYR A 25 9.37 -1.30 -4.16
N GLU A 26 9.54 -1.97 -5.32
CA GLU A 26 8.46 -2.76 -5.92
C GLU A 26 7.94 -3.89 -5.02
N LYS A 27 8.82 -4.58 -4.32
CA LYS A 27 8.42 -5.71 -3.47
C LYS A 27 7.53 -5.27 -2.31
N MET A 28 7.93 -4.20 -1.63
CA MET A 28 7.15 -3.70 -0.51
C MET A 28 5.86 -3.04 -0.98
N ALA A 29 5.91 -2.31 -2.09
CA ALA A 29 4.70 -1.76 -2.70
C ALA A 29 3.70 -2.87 -3.04
N TYR A 30 4.17 -3.95 -3.64
CA TYR A 30 3.33 -5.11 -3.92
C TYR A 30 2.77 -5.73 -2.63
N THR A 31 3.59 -5.89 -1.61
CA THR A 31 3.15 -6.43 -0.32
C THR A 31 2.02 -5.60 0.28
N ILE A 32 2.15 -4.29 0.27
CA ILE A 32 1.12 -3.37 0.77
C ILE A 32 -0.17 -3.52 -0.05
N ALA A 33 -0.06 -3.45 -1.37
CA ALA A 33 -1.21 -3.55 -2.27
C ALA A 33 -1.91 -4.92 -2.16
N PHE A 34 -1.15 -6.00 -2.09
CA PHE A 34 -1.70 -7.34 -1.98
C PHE A 34 -2.45 -7.54 -0.66
N ARG A 35 -1.95 -6.99 0.44
CA ARG A 35 -2.64 -7.07 1.73
C ARG A 35 -4.01 -6.40 1.71
N ILE A 36 -4.15 -5.37 0.90
CA ILE A 36 -5.41 -4.62 0.77
C ILE A 36 -6.35 -5.31 -0.22
N LEU A 37 -5.84 -5.68 -1.39
CA LEU A 37 -6.65 -6.16 -2.51
C LEU A 37 -6.85 -7.67 -2.53
N GLU A 38 -5.93 -8.43 -1.93
CA GLU A 38 -5.99 -9.90 -1.86
C GLU A 38 -6.11 -10.58 -3.23
N ASN A 39 -5.68 -9.89 -4.28
CA ASN A 39 -5.68 -10.37 -5.66
C ASN A 39 -4.39 -9.93 -6.32
N ARG A 40 -3.69 -10.90 -6.93
CA ARG A 40 -2.37 -10.65 -7.52
C ARG A 40 -2.41 -9.64 -8.66
N GLU A 41 -3.33 -9.81 -9.58
CA GLU A 41 -3.44 -8.95 -10.77
C GLU A 41 -3.80 -7.52 -10.38
N GLU A 42 -4.74 -7.38 -9.47
CA GLU A 42 -5.15 -6.08 -8.96
C GLU A 42 -4.05 -5.39 -8.14
N ALA A 43 -3.30 -6.17 -7.36
CA ALA A 43 -2.17 -5.64 -6.63
C ALA A 43 -1.07 -5.16 -7.57
N GLU A 44 -0.74 -5.90 -8.60
CA GLU A 44 0.23 -5.50 -9.62
C GLU A 44 -0.20 -4.22 -10.33
N GLU A 45 -1.46 -4.13 -10.71
CA GLU A 45 -2.02 -2.93 -11.34
C GLU A 45 -1.96 -1.72 -10.40
N ALA A 46 -2.33 -1.90 -9.15
CA ALA A 46 -2.27 -0.82 -8.16
C ALA A 46 -0.84 -0.34 -7.93
N VAL A 47 0.13 -1.26 -7.93
CA VAL A 47 1.55 -0.90 -7.80
C VAL A 47 2.02 -0.08 -9.00
N GLN A 48 1.66 -0.48 -10.21
CA GLN A 48 1.97 0.28 -11.42
C GLN A 48 1.38 1.69 -11.37
N ASP A 49 0.11 1.79 -10.99
CA ASP A 49 -0.56 3.09 -10.83
C ASP A 49 0.13 3.94 -9.77
N ALA A 50 0.55 3.34 -8.67
CA ALA A 50 1.25 4.04 -7.60
C ALA A 50 2.60 4.60 -8.08
N PHE A 51 3.34 3.84 -8.88
CA PHE A 51 4.59 4.31 -9.45
C PHE A 51 4.37 5.47 -10.44
N VAL A 52 3.33 5.41 -11.25
CA VAL A 52 2.96 6.52 -12.15
C VAL A 52 2.60 7.76 -11.35
N LYS A 53 1.81 7.62 -10.30
CA LYS A 53 1.45 8.72 -9.41
C LYS A 53 2.66 9.31 -8.71
N MET A 54 3.56 8.45 -8.25
CA MET A 54 4.82 8.88 -7.63
C MET A 54 5.65 9.69 -8.60
N TYR A 55 5.80 9.23 -9.83
CA TYR A 55 6.57 9.93 -10.85
C TYR A 55 6.00 11.32 -11.11
N ARG A 56 4.68 11.42 -11.24
CA ARG A 56 4.00 12.70 -11.48
C ARG A 56 4.08 13.67 -10.29
N ALA A 57 4.06 13.12 -9.08
CA ALA A 57 4.10 13.91 -7.86
C ALA A 57 5.50 14.15 -7.30
N LEU A 58 6.53 13.60 -7.96
CA LEU A 58 7.89 13.62 -7.43
C LEU A 58 8.43 15.05 -7.25
N SER A 59 8.04 15.97 -8.12
CA SER A 59 8.41 17.39 -7.99
C SER A 59 7.83 18.05 -6.75
N ASP A 60 6.76 17.50 -6.18
CA ASP A 60 6.11 18.01 -4.97
C ASP A 60 6.70 17.41 -3.69
N PHE A 61 7.61 16.45 -3.81
CA PHE A 61 8.28 15.87 -2.66
C PHE A 61 9.40 16.77 -2.16
N HIS A 62 9.27 17.22 -0.91
CA HIS A 62 10.17 18.22 -0.31
C HIS A 62 11.14 17.68 0.73
N PHE A 63 11.28 16.37 0.84
CA PHE A 63 12.18 15.73 1.82
C PHE A 63 11.83 16.01 3.29
N ASP A 64 10.58 16.37 3.57
CA ASP A 64 10.08 16.57 4.94
C ASP A 64 9.90 15.24 5.68
N SER A 65 9.81 14.15 4.96
CA SER A 65 9.75 12.78 5.47
C SER A 65 10.69 11.91 4.64
N LYS A 66 10.86 10.65 5.07
CA LYS A 66 11.56 9.69 4.21
C LYS A 66 10.76 9.46 2.93
N PHE A 67 11.48 9.28 1.83
CA PHE A 67 10.86 8.96 0.55
C PHE A 67 9.99 7.70 0.66
N SER A 68 10.47 6.67 1.35
CA SER A 68 9.70 5.43 1.56
C SER A 68 8.35 5.69 2.20
N THR A 69 8.28 6.50 3.25
CA THR A 69 7.04 6.85 3.92
C THR A 69 6.08 7.56 2.99
N TRP A 70 6.58 8.56 2.26
CA TRP A 70 5.79 9.30 1.29
C TRP A 70 5.25 8.40 0.16
N PHE A 71 6.12 7.55 -0.38
CA PHE A 71 5.74 6.64 -1.46
C PHE A 71 4.75 5.56 -0.99
N TYR A 72 4.98 4.94 0.17
CA TYR A 72 4.08 3.91 0.67
C TYR A 72 2.69 4.46 0.97
N ARG A 73 2.60 5.71 1.35
CA ARG A 73 1.30 6.40 1.48
C ARG A 73 0.58 6.47 0.13
N ILE A 74 1.30 6.74 -0.94
CA ILE A 74 0.74 6.74 -2.31
C ILE A 74 0.23 5.34 -2.67
N VAL A 75 1.05 4.30 -2.42
CA VAL A 75 0.67 2.90 -2.68
C VAL A 75 -0.59 2.53 -1.89
N TYR A 76 -0.62 2.85 -0.63
CA TYR A 76 -1.74 2.52 0.25
C TYR A 76 -3.03 3.16 -0.21
N ARG A 77 -3.00 4.45 -0.51
CA ARG A 77 -4.16 5.19 -1.02
C ARG A 77 -4.63 4.68 -2.37
N THR A 78 -3.70 4.34 -3.24
CA THR A 78 -4.01 3.78 -4.56
C THR A 78 -4.72 2.44 -4.42
N ALA A 79 -4.20 1.56 -3.57
CA ALA A 79 -4.81 0.26 -3.31
C ALA A 79 -6.18 0.39 -2.65
N LEU A 80 -6.36 1.32 -1.71
CA LEU A 80 -7.67 1.58 -1.11
C LEU A 80 -8.69 2.08 -2.13
N THR A 81 -8.26 2.95 -3.03
CA THR A 81 -9.13 3.45 -4.10
C THR A 81 -9.55 2.31 -5.03
N ALA A 82 -8.62 1.44 -5.40
CA ALA A 82 -8.92 0.25 -6.21
C ALA A 82 -9.90 -0.68 -5.50
N LEU A 83 -9.71 -0.89 -4.21
CA LEU A 83 -10.61 -1.71 -3.40
C LEU A 83 -12.03 -1.14 -3.34
N ARG A 84 -12.15 0.17 -3.18
CA ARG A 84 -13.45 0.85 -3.17
C ARG A 84 -14.16 0.72 -4.51
N GLN A 85 -13.45 0.90 -5.60
CA GLN A 85 -14.00 0.73 -6.95
C GLN A 85 -14.47 -0.70 -7.18
N GLN A 86 -13.70 -1.68 -6.76
CA GLN A 86 -14.04 -3.08 -6.85
C GLN A 86 -15.30 -3.40 -6.04
N ARG A 87 -15.40 -2.90 -4.82
CA ARG A 87 -16.58 -3.10 -3.97
C ARG A 87 -17.83 -2.44 -4.56
N MET A 88 -17.71 -1.26 -5.12
CA MET A 88 -18.81 -0.60 -5.80
C MET A 88 -19.29 -1.41 -7.01
N PHE A 89 -18.36 -1.97 -7.78
CA PHE A 89 -18.67 -2.79 -8.94
C PHE A 89 -19.40 -4.08 -8.53
N VAL A 90 -18.89 -4.80 -7.52
CA VAL A 90 -19.52 -6.01 -7.00
C VAL A 90 -20.90 -5.70 -6.39
N SER A 91 -20.98 -4.64 -5.61
CA SER A 91 -22.25 -4.17 -5.02
C SER A 91 -23.28 -3.81 -6.07
N TYR A 92 -22.85 -3.27 -7.20
CA TYR A 92 -23.73 -2.90 -8.30
C TYR A 92 -24.25 -4.14 -9.03
N GLU A 93 -23.45 -5.17 -9.22
CA GLU A 93 -23.84 -6.40 -9.90
C GLU A 93 -24.66 -7.34 -9.02
N GLU A 94 -24.33 -7.46 -7.75
CA GLU A 94 -24.94 -8.43 -6.83
C GLU A 94 -26.08 -7.86 -5.99
N ALA A 95 -26.36 -6.57 -6.11
CA ALA A 95 -27.44 -5.89 -5.39
C ALA A 95 -27.48 -6.15 -3.89
N GLY A 96 -26.31 -6.28 -3.25
CA GLY A 96 -26.21 -6.45 -1.81
C GLY A 96 -25.01 -5.73 -1.24
N PRO A 97 -25.13 -5.11 -0.06
CA PRO A 97 -23.94 -4.61 0.60
C PRO A 97 -23.04 -5.80 0.92
N VAL A 98 -21.80 -5.76 0.43
CA VAL A 98 -20.76 -6.63 0.94
C VAL A 98 -20.47 -6.10 2.32
N ASP A 99 -21.21 -6.60 3.28
CA ASP A 99 -20.89 -6.38 4.66
C ASP A 99 -19.61 -7.17 4.93
N LEU A 100 -18.52 -6.47 5.09
CA LEU A 100 -17.32 -7.04 5.70
C LEU A 100 -17.68 -7.26 7.15
N SER A 101 -18.48 -8.28 7.34
CA SER A 101 -19.13 -8.52 8.59
C SER A 101 -18.16 -8.97 9.67
N ASN A 102 -18.53 -8.69 10.88
CA ASN A 102 -17.94 -9.29 12.05
C ASN A 102 -17.78 -10.81 11.93
N ASP A 103 -18.55 -11.47 11.08
CA ASP A 103 -18.48 -12.91 10.85
C ASP A 103 -17.13 -13.36 10.27
N GLU A 104 -16.51 -12.57 9.40
CA GLU A 104 -15.16 -12.88 8.92
C GLU A 104 -14.11 -12.73 10.03
N VAL A 105 -14.29 -11.77 10.91
CA VAL A 105 -13.42 -11.57 12.05
C VAL A 105 -13.63 -12.68 13.08
N GLU A 106 -14.86 -13.07 13.33
CA GLU A 106 -15.18 -14.18 14.23
C GLU A 106 -14.66 -15.52 13.69
N SER A 107 -14.78 -15.77 12.39
CA SER A 107 -14.21 -16.95 11.76
C SER A 107 -12.69 -16.97 11.88
N ALA A 108 -12.05 -15.83 11.75
CA ALA A 108 -10.61 -15.70 11.89
C ALA A 108 -10.16 -15.98 13.32
N THR A 109 -10.93 -15.51 14.32
CA THR A 109 -10.61 -15.75 15.73
C THR A 109 -10.80 -17.21 16.14
N ALA A 110 -11.72 -17.93 15.51
CA ALA A 110 -11.95 -19.34 15.76
C ALA A 110 -10.86 -20.25 15.21
N LEU A 111 -10.08 -19.77 14.23
CA LEU A 111 -9.04 -20.54 13.54
C LEU A 111 -7.63 -20.11 13.94
N LEU A 112 -7.48 -19.40 15.04
CA LEU A 112 -6.21 -18.76 15.42
C LEU A 112 -5.08 -19.74 15.73
N GLU A 113 -4.36 -20.12 14.70
CA GLU A 113 -2.99 -20.59 14.79
C GLU A 113 -2.02 -19.48 14.33
N ARG A 114 -0.71 -19.75 14.32
CA ARG A 114 0.33 -18.74 14.11
C ARG A 114 0.22 -17.95 12.80
N GLU A 115 -0.23 -18.57 11.74
CA GLU A 115 -0.39 -17.91 10.45
C GLU A 115 -1.61 -16.98 10.45
N ASP A 116 -2.62 -17.36 11.20
CA ASP A 116 -3.86 -16.62 11.32
C ASP A 116 -3.69 -15.30 12.06
N ARG A 117 -2.69 -15.21 12.93
CA ARG A 117 -2.36 -13.94 13.61
C ARG A 117 -1.94 -12.86 12.63
N LYS A 118 -1.16 -13.21 11.60
CA LYS A 118 -0.74 -12.25 10.57
C LYS A 118 -1.93 -11.76 9.76
N GLU A 119 -2.83 -12.67 9.41
CA GLU A 119 -4.06 -12.33 8.71
C GLU A 119 -4.99 -11.48 9.57
N MET A 120 -5.10 -11.80 10.84
CA MET A 120 -5.89 -11.03 11.79
C MET A 120 -5.36 -9.61 11.95
N ILE A 121 -4.04 -9.45 12.06
CA ILE A 121 -3.42 -8.13 12.13
C ILE A 121 -3.69 -7.36 10.83
N ALA A 122 -3.56 -7.99 9.68
CA ALA A 122 -3.84 -7.36 8.39
C ALA A 122 -5.30 -6.93 8.29
N ARG A 123 -6.25 -7.76 8.75
CA ARG A 123 -7.69 -7.41 8.77
C ARG A 123 -7.99 -6.28 9.74
N THR A 124 -7.35 -6.28 10.90
CA THR A 124 -7.50 -5.21 11.88
C THR A 124 -6.97 -3.89 11.32
N LEU A 125 -5.83 -3.93 10.64
CA LEU A 125 -5.25 -2.76 9.97
C LEU A 125 -6.20 -2.19 8.91
N LYS A 126 -6.95 -3.03 8.21
CA LYS A 126 -7.94 -2.59 7.22
C LYS A 126 -9.11 -1.81 7.82
N LYS A 127 -9.43 -2.03 9.08
CA LYS A 127 -10.51 -1.33 9.78
C LYS A 127 -10.10 0.03 10.31
N LEU A 128 -8.80 0.28 10.41
CA LEU A 128 -8.29 1.56 10.88
C LEU A 128 -8.34 2.62 9.79
N PRO A 129 -8.37 3.92 10.16
CA PRO A 129 -8.15 4.98 9.20
C PRO A 129 -6.87 4.75 8.42
N ALA A 130 -6.86 5.13 7.13
CA ALA A 130 -5.77 4.82 6.22
C ALA A 130 -4.39 5.25 6.74
N ASP A 131 -4.32 6.42 7.36
CA ASP A 131 -3.05 6.95 7.87
C ASP A 131 -2.54 6.16 9.08
N GLU A 132 -3.43 5.72 9.96
CA GLU A 132 -3.06 4.91 11.12
C GLU A 132 -2.64 3.50 10.71
N ALA A 133 -3.36 2.89 9.77
CA ALA A 133 -3.02 1.58 9.23
C ALA A 133 -1.67 1.60 8.52
N LEU A 134 -1.39 2.65 7.76
CA LEU A 134 -0.10 2.83 7.10
C LEU A 134 1.03 2.98 8.12
N LEU A 135 0.81 3.77 9.17
CA LEU A 135 1.78 3.96 10.22
C LEU A 135 2.16 2.64 10.90
N LEU A 136 1.16 1.84 11.26
CA LEU A 136 1.39 0.54 11.87
C LEU A 136 2.06 -0.43 10.91
N THR A 137 1.69 -0.42 9.64
CA THR A 137 2.31 -1.25 8.61
C THR A 137 3.79 -0.93 8.47
N LEU A 138 4.13 0.35 8.39
CA LEU A 138 5.52 0.79 8.30
C LEU A 138 6.31 0.43 9.56
N TYR A 139 5.72 0.59 10.73
CA TYR A 139 6.38 0.29 11.98
C TYR A 139 6.68 -1.21 12.13
N TYR A 140 5.71 -2.08 11.88
CA TYR A 140 5.86 -3.52 12.11
C TYR A 140 6.48 -4.28 10.95
N LEU A 141 6.27 -3.85 9.72
CA LEU A 141 6.74 -4.58 8.54
C LEU A 141 8.06 -4.04 8.00
N GLU A 142 8.25 -2.74 8.07
CA GLU A 142 9.46 -2.06 7.58
C GLU A 142 10.43 -1.71 8.69
N GLU A 143 10.07 -1.94 9.94
CA GLU A 143 10.88 -1.56 11.10
C GLU A 143 11.28 -0.08 11.08
N CYS A 144 10.41 0.77 10.53
CA CYS A 144 10.63 2.22 10.54
C CYS A 144 10.45 2.76 11.95
N SER A 145 11.25 3.75 12.32
CA SER A 145 11.08 4.41 13.62
C SER A 145 9.88 5.36 13.60
N VAL A 146 9.39 5.69 14.78
CA VAL A 146 8.23 6.60 14.92
C VAL A 146 8.54 8.00 14.38
N GLU A 147 9.81 8.39 14.36
CA GLU A 147 10.25 9.69 13.84
C GLU A 147 10.32 9.74 12.31
N GLU A 148 10.20 8.62 11.69
CA GLU A 148 10.20 8.47 10.24
C GLU A 148 8.76 8.40 9.72
#